data_fcb96a6d1d70f2d58e5f638cd8023c78
#
_entry.id   fcb96a6d1d70f2d58e5f638cd8023c78
#
_cell.length_a   1.000
_cell.length_b   1.000
_cell.length_c   1.000
_cell.angle_alpha   90.00
_cell.angle_beta   90.00
_cell.angle_gamma   90.00
#
_symmetry.space_group_name_H-M   'P 1'
#
loop_
_entity.id
_entity.type
_entity.pdbx_description
1 polymer ?
#
loop_
_entity_poly.entity_id
_entity_poly.type
_entity_poly.pdbx_seq_one_letter_code
_entity_poly.pdbx_strand_id
1 'polypeptide(L)'
;MTAAPDKPDYALEQPFCRKGAVIGVDEAGRGPWAGPVTATAFWINPEKKNKLPKTLTDSKKLSALKRKQIRQEICAPGNGHLWAIRHTSVVEIDRAGILSATFSAMADAVYSLADLLAQRHNIQLSMVLIDGNLLPNLDVPCQAVISGDSRSLSIAAASVLAKVARDEVMRDLAKTYPDYGWQTNAGYGTKSHQNALQEFGVTPHHRKSFAPIKNQLKIGPR
;
A
#
# COMPACT_ATOMS: atom_id res chain seq x y z
N MET A 1 -15.80 25.14 3.83
CA MET A 1 -14.87 24.04 3.50
C MET A 1 -13.48 24.53 3.87
N THR A 2 -12.90 24.00 4.93
CA THR A 2 -11.51 24.29 5.30
C THR A 2 -10.59 23.69 4.25
N ALA A 3 -9.63 24.46 3.74
CA ALA A 3 -8.61 23.97 2.81
C ALA A 3 -7.93 22.72 3.41
N ALA A 4 -7.64 21.74 2.56
CA ALA A 4 -6.89 20.58 3.01
C ALA A 4 -5.53 21.06 3.57
N PRO A 5 -5.05 20.50 4.68
CA PRO A 5 -3.76 20.91 5.23
C PRO A 5 -2.64 20.62 4.22
N ASP A 6 -1.64 21.49 4.16
CA ASP A 6 -0.48 21.34 3.26
C ASP A 6 0.34 20.07 3.53
N LYS A 7 0.18 19.48 4.72
CA LYS A 7 0.85 18.25 5.17
C LYS A 7 -0.08 17.43 6.04
N PRO A 8 0.07 16.09 6.04
CA PRO A 8 -0.68 15.23 6.94
C PRO A 8 -0.36 15.57 8.41
N ASP A 9 -1.38 15.53 9.24
CA ASP A 9 -1.28 15.73 10.67
C ASP A 9 -1.98 14.60 11.45
N TYR A 10 -2.09 14.73 12.76
CA TYR A 10 -2.70 13.72 13.64
C TYR A 10 -4.16 14.05 14.02
N ALA A 11 -4.77 15.01 13.33
CA ALA A 11 -6.11 15.49 13.69
C ALA A 11 -7.21 14.45 13.44
N LEU A 12 -7.06 13.60 12.43
CA LEU A 12 -8.03 12.55 12.10
C LEU A 12 -7.95 11.36 13.07
N GLU A 13 -6.79 11.06 13.64
CA GLU A 13 -6.60 9.98 14.61
C GLU A 13 -7.04 10.39 16.02
N GLN A 14 -6.79 11.64 16.39
CA GLN A 14 -6.92 12.15 17.75
C GLN A 14 -8.27 11.90 18.44
N PRO A 15 -9.44 12.04 17.77
CA PRO A 15 -10.74 11.83 18.41
C PRO A 15 -10.97 10.41 18.92
N PHE A 16 -10.29 9.42 18.35
CA PHE A 16 -10.50 8.01 18.61
C PHE A 16 -9.44 7.40 19.55
N CYS A 17 -8.28 8.05 19.73
CA CYS A 17 -7.13 7.50 20.47
C CYS A 17 -7.41 7.21 21.95
N ARG A 18 -8.40 7.86 22.56
CA ARG A 18 -8.77 7.59 23.96
C ARG A 18 -9.53 6.29 24.16
N LYS A 19 -10.09 5.73 23.07
CA LYS A 19 -10.91 4.50 23.08
C LYS A 19 -10.11 3.26 22.72
N GLY A 20 -8.91 3.42 22.15
CA GLY A 20 -8.07 2.33 21.68
C GLY A 20 -7.10 2.79 20.59
N ALA A 21 -6.53 1.83 19.86
CA ALA A 21 -5.63 2.13 18.76
C ALA A 21 -6.39 2.64 17.53
N VAL A 22 -5.82 3.66 16.87
CA VAL A 22 -6.23 4.15 15.56
C VAL A 22 -5.17 3.77 14.56
N ILE A 23 -5.56 3.11 13.48
CA ILE A 23 -4.64 2.70 12.42
C ILE A 23 -5.02 3.37 11.09
N GLY A 24 -4.01 3.70 10.30
CA GLY A 24 -4.17 4.15 8.92
C GLY A 24 -3.87 3.02 7.95
N VAL A 25 -4.61 2.96 6.85
CA VAL A 25 -4.47 1.92 5.81
C VAL A 25 -4.39 2.58 4.44
N ASP A 26 -3.43 2.12 3.63
CA ASP A 26 -3.31 2.50 2.22
C ASP A 26 -2.76 1.33 1.39
N GLU A 27 -2.89 1.40 0.07
CA GLU A 27 -2.41 0.39 -0.86
C GLU A 27 -1.49 0.94 -1.94
N ALA A 28 -0.73 0.05 -2.55
CA ALA A 28 0.06 0.30 -3.75
C ALA A 28 -0.16 -0.81 -4.79
N GLY A 29 -0.23 -0.43 -6.05
CA GLY A 29 -0.22 -1.42 -7.13
C GLY A 29 -1.57 -1.82 -7.69
N ARG A 30 -2.62 -1.00 -7.63
CA ARG A 30 -3.92 -1.28 -8.30
C ARG A 30 -3.84 -1.21 -9.82
N GLY A 31 -3.18 -0.19 -10.37
CA GLY A 31 -3.13 0.08 -11.81
C GLY A 31 -2.12 -0.71 -12.66
N PRO A 32 -0.99 -1.24 -12.13
CA PRO A 32 -0.02 -1.99 -12.92
C PRO A 32 -0.60 -3.25 -13.57
N TRP A 33 0.01 -3.67 -14.69
CA TRP A 33 -0.34 -4.87 -15.44
C TRP A 33 0.31 -6.14 -14.90
N ALA A 34 1.33 -5.99 -14.05
CA ALA A 34 2.07 -7.07 -13.44
C ALA A 34 2.30 -6.86 -11.95
N GLY A 35 2.49 -7.96 -11.22
CA GLY A 35 2.80 -8.00 -9.82
C GLY A 35 1.59 -7.87 -8.88
N PRO A 36 1.80 -8.01 -7.57
CA PRO A 36 0.74 -8.01 -6.57
C PRO A 36 0.14 -6.62 -6.35
N VAL A 37 -1.03 -6.56 -5.71
CA VAL A 37 -1.47 -5.41 -4.94
C VAL A 37 -0.95 -5.56 -3.51
N THR A 38 -0.53 -4.45 -2.91
CA THR A 38 0.09 -4.43 -1.57
C THR A 38 -0.65 -3.44 -0.70
N ALA A 39 -1.15 -3.87 0.45
CA ALA A 39 -1.74 -3.00 1.46
C ALA A 39 -0.88 -2.96 2.72
N THR A 40 -0.91 -1.84 3.40
CA THR A 40 -0.27 -1.66 4.71
C THR A 40 -1.26 -1.07 5.68
N ALA A 41 -1.33 -1.64 6.89
CA ALA A 41 -1.91 -1.02 8.06
C ALA A 41 -0.79 -0.49 8.94
N PHE A 42 -0.95 0.72 9.49
CA PHE A 42 0.06 1.39 10.30
C PHE A 42 -0.53 2.01 11.55
N TRP A 43 0.07 1.72 12.70
CA TRP A 43 -0.24 2.34 13.99
C TRP A 43 0.88 3.24 14.44
N ILE A 44 0.51 4.48 14.79
CA ILE A 44 1.42 5.43 15.40
C ILE A 44 1.35 5.25 16.93
N ASN A 45 2.48 4.91 17.56
CA ASN A 45 2.56 5.00 19.00
C ASN A 45 2.37 6.47 19.43
N PRO A 46 1.32 6.81 20.20
CA PRO A 46 1.02 8.20 20.53
C PRO A 46 2.14 8.91 21.29
N GLU A 47 2.88 8.18 22.14
CA GLU A 47 4.02 8.72 22.91
C GLU A 47 5.23 9.03 22.03
N LYS A 48 5.31 8.43 20.86
CA LYS A 48 6.44 8.52 19.92
C LYS A 48 6.07 9.21 18.60
N LYS A 49 4.89 9.84 18.49
CA LYS A 49 4.46 10.49 17.25
C LYS A 49 5.45 11.56 16.75
N ASN A 50 6.19 12.19 17.65
CA ASN A 50 7.25 13.16 17.34
C ASN A 50 8.49 12.52 16.67
N LYS A 51 8.59 11.19 16.64
CA LYS A 51 9.62 10.44 15.93
C LYS A 51 9.30 10.21 14.46
N LEU A 52 8.08 10.51 14.02
CA LEU A 52 7.76 10.46 12.60
C LEU A 52 8.52 11.54 11.83
N PRO A 53 9.01 11.22 10.61
CA PRO A 53 9.72 12.19 9.78
C PRO A 53 8.84 13.39 9.43
N LYS A 54 9.33 14.60 9.63
CA LYS A 54 8.62 15.85 9.24
C LYS A 54 8.37 15.96 7.73
N THR A 55 9.05 15.13 6.94
CA THR A 55 8.91 15.04 5.48
C THR A 55 7.91 13.98 5.05
N LEU A 56 7.23 13.32 6.00
CA LEU A 56 6.17 12.36 5.69
C LEU A 56 5.02 13.05 4.98
N THR A 57 4.60 12.51 3.84
CA THR A 57 3.50 13.01 3.01
C THR A 57 3.10 11.93 2.00
N ASP A 58 2.16 12.22 1.11
CA ASP A 58 1.76 11.36 -0.03
C ASP A 58 2.99 10.76 -0.74
N SER A 59 3.02 9.43 -0.79
CA SER A 59 4.15 8.67 -1.33
C SER A 59 4.44 8.99 -2.81
N LYS A 60 3.44 9.46 -3.57
CA LYS A 60 3.58 9.82 -4.99
C LYS A 60 4.33 11.12 -5.19
N LYS A 61 4.33 12.00 -4.17
CA LYS A 61 5.09 13.27 -4.17
C LYS A 61 6.58 13.07 -3.80
N LEU A 62 6.95 11.88 -3.35
CA LEU A 62 8.29 11.56 -2.89
C LEU A 62 9.10 10.80 -3.96
N SER A 63 10.40 11.07 -4.05
CA SER A 63 11.31 10.24 -4.84
C SER A 63 11.47 8.85 -4.21
N ALA A 64 11.90 7.86 -5.00
CA ALA A 64 12.15 6.50 -4.50
C ALA A 64 13.18 6.47 -3.36
N LEU A 65 14.23 7.29 -3.46
CA LEU A 65 15.25 7.43 -2.41
C LEU A 65 14.63 7.99 -1.12
N LYS A 66 13.81 9.05 -1.24
CA LYS A 66 13.17 9.67 -0.08
C LYS A 66 12.18 8.72 0.60
N ARG A 67 11.39 7.95 -0.16
CA ARG A 67 10.52 6.91 0.42
C ARG A 67 11.31 5.87 1.23
N LYS A 68 12.46 5.41 0.72
CA LYS A 68 13.34 4.47 1.45
C LYS A 68 13.88 5.07 2.74
N GLN A 69 14.33 6.33 2.72
CA GLN A 69 14.78 7.04 3.92
C GLN A 69 13.66 7.14 4.96
N ILE A 70 12.47 7.59 4.54
CA ILE A 70 11.30 7.70 5.42
C ILE A 70 10.95 6.33 6.02
N ARG A 71 10.93 5.26 5.21
CA ARG A 71 10.72 3.90 5.74
C ARG A 71 11.74 3.54 6.81
N GLN A 72 13.04 3.80 6.58
CA GLN A 72 14.09 3.52 7.58
C GLN A 72 13.86 4.29 8.87
N GLU A 73 13.48 5.57 8.78
CA GLU A 73 13.18 6.39 9.95
C GLU A 73 11.94 5.89 10.69
N ILE A 74 10.83 5.57 9.99
CA ILE A 74 9.59 5.06 10.59
C ILE A 74 9.81 3.71 11.28
N CYS A 75 10.56 2.80 10.61
CA CYS A 75 10.80 1.44 11.07
C CYS A 75 12.01 1.33 12.02
N ALA A 76 12.65 2.43 12.40
CA ALA A 76 13.82 2.41 13.25
C ALA A 76 13.52 1.79 14.62
N PRO A 77 14.42 0.95 15.15
CA PRO A 77 14.29 0.39 16.50
C PRO A 77 14.06 1.49 17.55
N GLY A 78 13.15 1.25 18.47
CA GLY A 78 12.83 2.21 19.55
C GLY A 78 11.78 3.27 19.21
N ASN A 79 11.30 3.35 17.97
CA ASN A 79 10.16 4.23 17.63
C ASN A 79 8.82 3.69 18.16
N GLY A 80 8.74 2.37 18.36
CA GLY A 80 7.56 1.73 18.93
C GLY A 80 6.30 1.78 18.06
N HIS A 81 6.40 2.26 16.80
CA HIS A 81 5.32 2.17 15.85
C HIS A 81 5.15 0.72 15.39
N LEU A 82 3.93 0.33 15.01
CA LEU A 82 3.64 -1.00 14.49
C LEU A 82 2.98 -0.92 13.12
N TRP A 83 3.24 -1.91 12.30
CA TRP A 83 2.66 -2.03 10.97
C TRP A 83 2.52 -3.49 10.56
N ALA A 84 1.62 -3.73 9.63
CA ALA A 84 1.51 -5.00 8.92
C ALA A 84 1.39 -4.72 7.41
N ILE A 85 2.13 -5.48 6.61
CA ILE A 85 2.11 -5.39 5.15
C ILE A 85 1.57 -6.70 4.61
N ARG A 86 0.66 -6.63 3.63
CA ARG A 86 0.08 -7.80 2.96
C ARG A 86 0.10 -7.62 1.45
N HIS A 87 0.35 -8.72 0.77
CA HIS A 87 0.36 -8.79 -0.68
C HIS A 87 -0.73 -9.76 -1.14
N THR A 88 -1.58 -9.32 -2.05
CA THR A 88 -2.50 -10.22 -2.74
C THR A 88 -1.94 -10.56 -4.11
N SER A 89 -1.90 -11.86 -4.41
CA SER A 89 -1.26 -12.41 -5.60
C SER A 89 -1.97 -12.03 -6.90
N VAL A 90 -1.26 -12.16 -8.03
CA VAL A 90 -1.85 -12.00 -9.37
C VAL A 90 -2.97 -13.01 -9.61
N VAL A 91 -2.84 -14.24 -9.10
CA VAL A 91 -3.87 -15.28 -9.23
C VAL A 91 -5.17 -14.86 -8.55
N GLU A 92 -5.08 -14.28 -7.38
CA GLU A 92 -6.26 -13.78 -6.64
C GLU A 92 -6.85 -12.54 -7.30
N ILE A 93 -6.00 -11.63 -7.83
CA ILE A 93 -6.46 -10.47 -8.61
C ILE A 93 -7.25 -10.93 -9.84
N ASP A 94 -6.75 -11.93 -10.56
CA ASP A 94 -7.42 -12.46 -11.77
C ASP A 94 -8.71 -13.18 -11.43
N ARG A 95 -8.79 -13.85 -10.27
CA ARG A 95 -9.96 -14.58 -9.79
C ARG A 95 -11.07 -13.66 -9.28
N ALA A 96 -10.73 -12.68 -8.42
CA ALA A 96 -11.70 -11.89 -7.66
C ALA A 96 -11.86 -10.45 -8.17
N GLY A 97 -11.00 -10.01 -9.08
CA GLY A 97 -10.89 -8.63 -9.53
C GLY A 97 -10.07 -7.76 -8.57
N ILE A 98 -9.53 -6.66 -9.12
CA ILE A 98 -8.55 -5.82 -8.40
C ILE A 98 -9.13 -5.15 -7.15
N LEU A 99 -10.41 -4.76 -7.14
CA LEU A 99 -11.02 -4.12 -5.98
C LEU A 99 -11.15 -5.10 -4.82
N SER A 100 -11.70 -6.29 -5.06
CA SER A 100 -11.84 -7.35 -4.04
C SER A 100 -10.47 -7.80 -3.52
N ALA A 101 -9.48 -7.96 -4.40
CA ALA A 101 -8.11 -8.30 -4.03
C ALA A 101 -7.45 -7.21 -3.16
N THR A 102 -7.71 -5.93 -3.46
CA THR A 102 -7.24 -4.80 -2.64
C THR A 102 -7.88 -4.84 -1.25
N PHE A 103 -9.19 -5.04 -1.18
CA PHE A 103 -9.90 -5.10 0.10
C PHE A 103 -9.48 -6.31 0.95
N SER A 104 -9.21 -7.45 0.33
CA SER A 104 -8.64 -8.61 1.03
C SER A 104 -7.27 -8.26 1.63
N ALA A 105 -6.35 -7.67 0.85
CA ALA A 105 -5.05 -7.24 1.37
C ALA A 105 -5.17 -6.24 2.53
N MET A 106 -6.11 -5.29 2.44
CA MET A 106 -6.37 -4.31 3.50
C MET A 106 -6.89 -4.99 4.78
N ALA A 107 -7.88 -5.88 4.66
CA ALA A 107 -8.43 -6.62 5.79
C ALA A 107 -7.35 -7.47 6.47
N ASP A 108 -6.56 -8.23 5.71
CA ASP A 108 -5.46 -9.04 6.22
C ASP A 108 -4.39 -8.19 6.94
N ALA A 109 -4.09 -6.99 6.43
CA ALA A 109 -3.17 -6.07 7.08
C ALA A 109 -3.75 -5.52 8.40
N VAL A 110 -5.03 -5.14 8.41
CA VAL A 110 -5.74 -4.64 9.59
C VAL A 110 -5.75 -5.68 10.69
N TYR A 111 -6.22 -6.90 10.43
CA TYR A 111 -6.31 -7.95 11.44
C TYR A 111 -4.94 -8.38 11.94
N SER A 112 -3.95 -8.49 11.06
CA SER A 112 -2.58 -8.80 11.48
C SER A 112 -1.99 -7.71 12.39
N LEU A 113 -2.28 -6.44 12.14
CA LEU A 113 -1.82 -5.36 13.02
C LEU A 113 -2.61 -5.33 14.33
N ALA A 114 -3.92 -5.65 14.30
CA ALA A 114 -4.75 -5.77 15.50
C ALA A 114 -4.20 -6.84 16.46
N ASP A 115 -3.82 -8.01 15.93
CA ASP A 115 -3.21 -9.08 16.71
C ASP A 115 -1.88 -8.63 17.34
N LEU A 116 -1.03 -7.94 16.59
CA LEU A 116 0.22 -7.38 17.10
C LEU A 116 -0.01 -6.36 18.23
N LEU A 117 -1.01 -5.49 18.11
CA LEU A 117 -1.38 -4.51 19.11
C LEU A 117 -1.91 -5.17 20.39
N ALA A 118 -2.77 -6.17 20.24
CA ALA A 118 -3.29 -6.95 21.36
C ALA A 118 -2.17 -7.66 22.13
N GLN A 119 -1.26 -8.34 21.38
CA GLN A 119 -0.18 -9.13 21.98
C GLN A 119 0.89 -8.26 22.66
N ARG A 120 1.28 -7.12 22.05
CA ARG A 120 2.41 -6.31 22.51
C ARG A 120 2.03 -5.21 23.48
N HIS A 121 0.82 -4.69 23.36
CA HIS A 121 0.38 -3.51 24.10
C HIS A 121 -0.91 -3.71 24.86
N ASN A 122 -1.60 -4.85 24.68
CA ASN A 122 -2.95 -5.11 25.21
C ASN A 122 -3.96 -4.00 24.81
N ILE A 123 -3.86 -3.52 23.56
CA ILE A 123 -4.70 -2.45 23.01
C ILE A 123 -5.58 -3.02 21.91
N GLN A 124 -6.89 -2.71 21.96
CA GLN A 124 -7.85 -3.03 20.91
C GLN A 124 -7.97 -1.89 19.90
N LEU A 125 -8.42 -2.20 18.67
CA LEU A 125 -8.70 -1.17 17.68
C LEU A 125 -9.95 -0.36 18.06
N SER A 126 -9.86 0.94 17.93
CA SER A 126 -10.99 1.87 18.08
C SER A 126 -11.46 2.44 16.76
N MET A 127 -10.57 2.58 15.77
CA MET A 127 -10.88 3.14 14.46
C MET A 127 -9.84 2.71 13.42
N VAL A 128 -10.29 2.44 12.20
CA VAL A 128 -9.47 2.23 11.01
C VAL A 128 -9.72 3.36 10.02
N LEU A 129 -8.71 4.16 9.70
CA LEU A 129 -8.74 5.21 8.69
C LEU A 129 -8.19 4.64 7.38
N ILE A 130 -8.98 4.68 6.30
CA ILE A 130 -8.61 4.04 5.03
C ILE A 130 -8.54 5.09 3.93
N ASP A 131 -7.45 5.11 3.16
CA ASP A 131 -7.34 6.01 2.01
C ASP A 131 -8.41 5.71 0.95
N GLY A 132 -8.96 6.76 0.37
CA GLY A 132 -9.95 6.68 -0.70
C GLY A 132 -11.39 6.90 -0.24
N ASN A 133 -12.33 6.39 -1.03
CA ASN A 133 -13.78 6.63 -0.87
C ASN A 133 -14.58 5.33 -0.66
N LEU A 134 -13.94 4.18 -0.63
CA LEU A 134 -14.56 2.87 -0.45
C LEU A 134 -13.93 2.15 0.74
N LEU A 135 -14.71 1.29 1.38
CA LEU A 135 -14.30 0.56 2.57
C LEU A 135 -14.33 -0.96 2.30
N PRO A 136 -13.32 -1.72 2.77
CA PRO A 136 -13.46 -3.16 2.90
C PRO A 136 -14.50 -3.49 3.98
N ASN A 137 -15.05 -4.70 3.93
CA ASN A 137 -15.90 -5.20 5.02
C ASN A 137 -15.01 -5.62 6.20
N LEU A 138 -15.09 -4.89 7.32
CA LEU A 138 -14.32 -5.13 8.54
C LEU A 138 -15.26 -5.16 9.75
N ASP A 139 -14.95 -6.03 10.73
CA ASP A 139 -15.69 -6.13 11.99
C ASP A 139 -15.25 -5.07 13.03
N VAL A 140 -14.61 -3.99 12.57
CA VAL A 140 -14.14 -2.88 13.40
C VAL A 140 -14.61 -1.55 12.79
N PRO A 141 -14.81 -0.49 13.59
CA PRO A 141 -15.19 0.81 13.06
C PRO A 141 -14.16 1.29 12.03
N CYS A 142 -14.62 1.70 10.85
CA CYS A 142 -13.75 2.21 9.80
C CYS A 142 -14.31 3.47 9.14
N GLN A 143 -13.42 4.32 8.62
CA GLN A 143 -13.75 5.56 7.95
C GLN A 143 -12.90 5.72 6.69
N ALA A 144 -13.56 5.96 5.56
CA ALA A 144 -12.91 6.34 4.32
C ALA A 144 -12.45 7.81 4.39
N VAL A 145 -11.22 8.07 3.96
CA VAL A 145 -10.61 9.40 3.96
C VAL A 145 -10.09 9.71 2.56
N ILE A 146 -10.81 10.55 1.83
CA ILE A 146 -10.40 10.98 0.48
C ILE A 146 -9.08 11.75 0.59
N SER A 147 -8.08 11.34 -0.19
CA SER A 147 -6.69 11.85 -0.13
C SER A 147 -6.11 11.75 1.28
N GLY A 148 -6.35 10.64 1.94
CA GLY A 148 -5.95 10.40 3.33
C GLY A 148 -4.45 10.46 3.53
N ASP A 149 -3.67 10.03 2.55
CA ASP A 149 -2.21 10.09 2.50
C ASP A 149 -1.64 11.52 2.61
N SER A 150 -2.43 12.54 2.28
CA SER A 150 -2.08 13.95 2.45
C SER A 150 -2.70 14.61 3.68
N ARG A 151 -3.53 13.88 4.47
CA ARG A 151 -4.32 14.43 5.58
C ARG A 151 -4.07 13.74 6.93
N SER A 152 -3.81 12.43 6.93
CA SER A 152 -3.61 11.59 8.10
C SER A 152 -2.17 11.09 8.15
N LEU A 153 -1.50 11.25 9.28
CA LEU A 153 -0.13 10.75 9.46
C LEU A 153 -0.06 9.23 9.39
N SER A 154 -1.06 8.50 9.91
CA SER A 154 -1.08 7.05 9.88
C SER A 154 -1.30 6.52 8.46
N ILE A 155 -2.17 7.15 7.67
CA ILE A 155 -2.37 6.78 6.25
C ILE A 155 -1.12 7.14 5.43
N ALA A 156 -0.51 8.31 5.64
CA ALA A 156 0.73 8.70 4.95
C ALA A 156 1.87 7.70 5.20
N ALA A 157 2.02 7.24 6.44
CA ALA A 157 3.00 6.21 6.78
C ALA A 157 2.69 4.87 6.10
N ALA A 158 1.42 4.44 6.11
CA ALA A 158 0.96 3.25 5.40
C ALA A 158 1.25 3.33 3.89
N SER A 159 0.97 4.49 3.27
CA SER A 159 1.23 4.77 1.85
C SER A 159 2.70 4.56 1.47
N VAL A 160 3.60 5.17 2.24
CA VAL A 160 5.05 5.02 2.00
C VAL A 160 5.49 3.57 2.15
N LEU A 161 5.04 2.87 3.19
CA LEU A 161 5.41 1.47 3.43
C LEU A 161 4.84 0.54 2.34
N ALA A 162 3.58 0.70 1.95
CA ALA A 162 2.96 -0.08 0.88
C ALA A 162 3.72 0.10 -0.45
N LYS A 163 4.04 1.36 -0.79
CA LYS A 163 4.78 1.68 -2.03
C LYS A 163 6.18 1.12 -2.03
N VAL A 164 6.93 1.24 -0.93
CA VAL A 164 8.29 0.71 -0.85
C VAL A 164 8.30 -0.81 -0.91
N ALA A 165 7.42 -1.47 -0.14
CA ALA A 165 7.33 -2.93 -0.13
C ALA A 165 6.96 -3.49 -1.51
N ARG A 166 5.98 -2.88 -2.18
CA ARG A 166 5.62 -3.31 -3.53
C ARG A 166 6.73 -3.10 -4.54
N ASP A 167 7.42 -1.95 -4.51
CA ASP A 167 8.52 -1.69 -5.41
C ASP A 167 9.71 -2.65 -5.18
N GLU A 168 9.88 -3.17 -3.97
CA GLU A 168 10.84 -4.24 -3.65
C GLU A 168 10.46 -5.55 -4.33
N VAL A 169 9.20 -5.99 -4.21
CA VAL A 169 8.70 -7.17 -4.92
C VAL A 169 8.93 -7.06 -6.43
N MET A 170 8.63 -5.90 -7.02
CA MET A 170 8.81 -5.70 -8.47
C MET A 170 10.28 -5.71 -8.90
N ARG A 171 11.18 -5.21 -8.06
CA ARG A 171 12.64 -5.30 -8.32
C ARG A 171 13.15 -6.73 -8.23
N ASP A 172 12.63 -7.52 -7.29
CA ASP A 172 13.01 -8.94 -7.18
C ASP A 172 12.48 -9.75 -8.37
N LEU A 173 11.26 -9.51 -8.80
CA LEU A 173 10.71 -10.12 -10.02
C LEU A 173 11.51 -9.72 -11.28
N ALA A 174 12.02 -8.50 -11.34
CA ALA A 174 12.86 -8.04 -12.46
C ALA A 174 14.20 -8.79 -12.58
N LYS A 175 14.70 -9.41 -11.52
CA LYS A 175 15.89 -10.26 -11.59
C LYS A 175 15.65 -11.53 -12.41
N THR A 176 14.44 -12.08 -12.31
CA THR A 176 14.03 -13.28 -13.06
C THR A 176 13.47 -12.94 -14.45
N TYR A 177 12.88 -11.75 -14.59
CA TYR A 177 12.24 -11.26 -15.81
C TYR A 177 12.80 -9.89 -16.20
N PRO A 178 14.10 -9.77 -16.58
CA PRO A 178 14.77 -8.49 -16.78
C PRO A 178 14.23 -7.68 -17.95
N ASP A 179 13.68 -8.35 -18.97
CA ASP A 179 13.26 -7.74 -20.23
C ASP A 179 12.03 -6.82 -20.09
N TYR A 180 11.22 -7.02 -19.04
CA TYR A 180 9.99 -6.22 -18.82
C TYR A 180 10.23 -4.88 -18.14
N GLY A 181 11.46 -4.59 -17.68
CA GLY A 181 11.83 -3.32 -17.06
C GLY A 181 11.13 -3.04 -15.72
N TRP A 182 10.66 -4.06 -15.00
CA TRP A 182 9.88 -3.92 -13.77
C TRP A 182 10.63 -3.23 -12.62
N GLN A 183 11.96 -3.22 -12.65
CA GLN A 183 12.80 -2.48 -11.70
C GLN A 183 12.58 -0.96 -11.78
N THR A 184 12.13 -0.44 -12.92
CA THR A 184 11.89 0.99 -13.17
C THR A 184 10.41 1.31 -13.31
N ASN A 185 9.68 0.54 -14.10
CA ASN A 185 8.26 0.79 -14.37
C ASN A 185 7.31 0.19 -13.33
N ALA A 186 7.82 -0.60 -12.37
CA ALA A 186 7.04 -1.24 -11.31
C ALA A 186 5.77 -1.99 -11.82
N GLY A 187 5.84 -2.56 -13.03
CA GLY A 187 4.75 -3.29 -13.67
C GLY A 187 3.70 -2.43 -14.37
N TYR A 188 3.86 -1.11 -14.42
CA TYR A 188 2.98 -0.23 -15.19
C TYR A 188 3.20 -0.41 -16.70
N GLY A 189 2.12 -0.21 -17.47
CA GLY A 189 2.12 -0.38 -18.92
C GLY A 189 2.82 0.74 -19.70
N THR A 190 4.09 0.99 -19.39
CA THR A 190 4.95 1.91 -20.15
C THR A 190 5.20 1.38 -21.55
N LYS A 191 5.68 2.23 -22.46
CA LYS A 191 6.01 1.81 -23.82
C LYS A 191 7.01 0.66 -23.86
N SER A 192 8.04 0.70 -22.97
CA SER A 192 9.00 -0.39 -22.84
C SER A 192 8.35 -1.71 -22.39
N HIS A 193 7.43 -1.67 -21.42
CA HIS A 193 6.69 -2.86 -20.97
C HIS A 193 5.77 -3.41 -22.08
N GLN A 194 5.12 -2.53 -22.88
CA GLN A 194 4.32 -2.94 -24.03
C GLN A 194 5.16 -3.65 -25.09
N ASN A 195 6.34 -3.11 -25.42
CA ASN A 195 7.25 -3.72 -26.37
C ASN A 195 7.73 -5.09 -25.87
N ALA A 196 8.12 -5.19 -24.59
CA ALA A 196 8.52 -6.46 -23.98
C ALA A 196 7.41 -7.51 -24.04
N LEU A 197 6.15 -7.11 -23.79
CA LEU A 197 5.00 -8.02 -23.93
C LEU A 197 4.81 -8.53 -25.36
N GLN A 198 5.08 -7.70 -26.39
CA GLN A 198 4.98 -8.11 -27.78
C GLN A 198 6.09 -9.08 -28.18
N GLU A 199 7.29 -8.91 -27.63
CA GLU A 199 8.49 -9.69 -27.96
C GLU A 199 8.57 -10.98 -27.15
N PHE A 200 8.38 -10.91 -25.82
CA PHE A 200 8.59 -12.03 -24.89
C PHE A 200 7.29 -12.67 -24.38
N GLY A 201 6.14 -12.08 -24.71
CA GLY A 201 4.84 -12.60 -24.31
C GLY A 201 4.46 -12.31 -22.85
N VAL A 202 3.51 -13.09 -22.34
CA VAL A 202 2.92 -12.90 -21.01
C VAL A 202 3.54 -13.87 -19.99
N THR A 203 4.00 -13.37 -18.85
CA THR A 203 4.54 -14.18 -17.76
C THR A 203 3.44 -14.55 -16.74
N PRO A 204 3.69 -15.49 -15.78
CA PRO A 204 2.78 -15.78 -14.69
C PRO A 204 2.50 -14.61 -13.74
N HIS A 205 3.34 -13.56 -13.79
CA HIS A 205 3.20 -12.36 -12.96
C HIS A 205 2.38 -11.25 -13.61
N HIS A 206 1.91 -11.43 -14.84
CA HIS A 206 0.99 -10.50 -15.49
C HIS A 206 -0.46 -10.81 -15.11
N ARG A 207 -1.26 -9.75 -14.92
CA ARG A 207 -2.68 -9.83 -14.56
C ARG A 207 -3.52 -10.10 -15.81
N LYS A 208 -3.86 -11.35 -16.02
CA LYS A 208 -4.55 -11.84 -17.24
C LYS A 208 -5.96 -11.27 -17.38
N SER A 209 -6.58 -10.86 -16.28
CA SER A 209 -7.89 -10.18 -16.26
C SER A 209 -7.83 -8.73 -16.77
N PHE A 210 -6.65 -8.10 -16.78
CA PHE A 210 -6.49 -6.72 -17.24
C PHE A 210 -6.52 -6.66 -18.78
N ALA A 211 -7.27 -5.71 -19.35
CA ALA A 211 -7.52 -5.64 -20.77
C ALA A 211 -6.25 -5.68 -21.65
N PRO A 212 -5.15 -4.96 -21.35
CA PRO A 212 -3.94 -5.03 -22.18
C PRO A 212 -3.33 -6.42 -22.23
N ILE A 213 -3.29 -7.12 -21.09
CA ILE A 213 -2.74 -8.48 -21.01
C ILE A 213 -3.67 -9.50 -21.65
N LYS A 214 -4.98 -9.38 -21.41
CA LYS A 214 -6.00 -10.22 -22.06
C LYS A 214 -5.96 -10.11 -23.59
N ASN A 215 -5.70 -8.92 -24.12
CA ASN A 215 -5.56 -8.71 -25.57
C ASN A 215 -4.28 -9.33 -26.11
N GLN A 216 -3.14 -9.19 -25.39
CA GLN A 216 -1.87 -9.81 -25.77
C GLN A 216 -1.96 -11.34 -25.84
N LEU A 217 -2.68 -11.97 -24.89
CA LEU A 217 -2.90 -13.42 -24.88
C LEU A 217 -3.67 -13.93 -26.10
N LYS A 218 -4.51 -13.10 -26.75
CA LYS A 218 -5.23 -13.46 -27.98
C LYS A 218 -4.34 -13.37 -29.22
N ILE A 219 -3.33 -12.50 -29.21
CA ILE A 219 -2.48 -12.23 -30.39
C ILE A 219 -1.23 -13.13 -30.37
N GLY A 220 -0.76 -13.52 -29.19
CA GLY A 220 0.52 -14.21 -28.99
C GLY A 220 1.74 -13.27 -29.08
N PRO A 221 2.95 -13.78 -28.80
CA PRO A 221 4.19 -13.06 -29.06
C PRO A 221 4.42 -12.97 -30.58
N ARG A 222 5.13 -11.93 -31.01
CA ARG A 222 5.54 -11.75 -32.42
C ARG A 222 6.86 -12.45 -32.70
#